data_f19cb34bdb3b3815927981127ab14fbc
#
_entry.id   f19cb34bdb3b3815927981127ab14fbc
#
_cell.length_a   1.000
_cell.length_b   1.000
_cell.length_c   1.000
_cell.angle_alpha   90.00
_cell.angle_beta   90.00
_cell.angle_gamma   90.00
#
_symmetry.space_group_name_H-M   'P 1'
#
loop_
_entity.id
_entity.type
_entity.pdbx_description
1 polymer ?
#
loop_
_entity_poly.entity_id
_entity_poly.type
_entity_poly.pdbx_seq_one_letter_code
_entity_poly.pdbx_strand_id
1 'polypeptide(L)'
;MIITLVKKQNGHEFIREMEDTYKSFSELEKLFKRTNNMKMYVDLENWKYYNQNPDEIIETTESLVTNNLSLSDLDLIILNTIKHEKPRSIRDLAKKMNKDVCNIQPKVKKLEENGFIKFEDGIKNSKIPYLTFDEIKLEI
;
A
#
# COMPACT_ATOMS: atom_id res chain seq x y z
N MET A 1 17.22 -13.84 4.68
CA MET A 1 16.96 -12.40 4.79
C MET A 1 15.45 -12.17 4.84
N ILE A 2 14.99 -11.40 5.79
CA ILE A 2 13.57 -11.06 5.92
C ILE A 2 13.42 -9.59 5.60
N ILE A 3 12.48 -9.31 4.69
CA ILE A 3 12.10 -7.94 4.35
C ILE A 3 10.71 -7.71 4.92
N THR A 4 10.57 -6.67 5.70
CA THR A 4 9.27 -6.29 6.26
C THR A 4 8.85 -4.96 5.68
N LEU A 5 7.69 -4.95 5.03
CA LEU A 5 7.04 -3.72 4.56
C LEU A 5 6.15 -3.21 5.68
N VAL A 6 6.34 -1.98 6.08
CA VAL A 6 5.61 -1.36 7.21
C VAL A 6 4.72 -0.26 6.68
N LYS A 7 3.42 -0.38 6.94
CA LYS A 7 2.43 0.66 6.68
C LYS A 7 2.11 1.37 7.98
N LYS A 8 2.18 2.71 7.98
CA LYS A 8 1.81 3.55 9.12
C LYS A 8 0.61 4.40 8.74
N GLN A 9 -0.39 4.43 9.62
CA GLN A 9 -1.54 5.33 9.47
C GLN A 9 -2.04 5.74 10.85
N ASN A 10 -2.76 6.86 10.94
CA ASN A 10 -3.41 7.25 12.18
C ASN A 10 -4.86 6.73 12.21
N GLY A 11 -5.53 6.93 13.35
CA GLY A 11 -6.92 6.50 13.51
C GLY A 11 -7.89 7.16 12.53
N HIS A 12 -7.67 8.43 12.18
CA HIS A 12 -8.51 9.13 11.17
C HIS A 12 -8.41 8.46 9.80
N GLU A 13 -7.21 8.11 9.39
CA GLU A 13 -6.96 7.43 8.11
C GLU A 13 -7.57 6.04 8.10
N PHE A 14 -7.45 5.31 9.21
CA PHE A 14 -8.07 3.99 9.38
C PHE A 14 -9.59 4.06 9.23
N ILE A 15 -10.24 5.01 9.91
CA ILE A 15 -11.69 5.18 9.85
C ILE A 15 -12.13 5.51 8.42
N ARG A 16 -11.41 6.38 7.74
CA ARG A 16 -11.69 6.70 6.34
C ARG A 16 -11.60 5.48 5.44
N GLU A 17 -10.59 4.65 5.65
CA GLU A 17 -10.44 3.38 4.92
C GLU A 17 -11.63 2.44 5.19
N MET A 18 -12.08 2.36 6.44
CA MET A 18 -13.27 1.56 6.80
C MET A 18 -14.55 2.10 6.15
N GLU A 19 -14.74 3.41 6.13
CA GLU A 19 -15.89 4.05 5.46
C GLU A 19 -15.87 3.79 3.95
N ASP A 20 -14.69 3.84 3.33
CA ASP A 20 -14.54 3.54 1.90
C ASP A 20 -14.87 2.07 1.59
N THR A 21 -14.53 1.15 2.49
CA THR A 21 -14.74 -0.29 2.30
C THR A 21 -16.18 -0.73 2.62
N TYR A 22 -16.72 -0.26 3.74
CA TYR A 22 -18.00 -0.76 4.28
C TYR A 22 -19.11 0.29 4.28
N LYS A 23 -18.84 1.52 3.90
CA LYS A 23 -19.71 2.69 3.89
C LYS A 23 -19.96 3.26 5.30
N SER A 24 -20.43 2.45 6.26
CA SER A 24 -20.67 2.90 7.62
C SER A 24 -20.41 1.79 8.63
N PHE A 25 -20.26 2.17 9.89
CA PHE A 25 -20.15 1.23 11.00
C PHE A 25 -21.37 0.29 11.08
N SER A 26 -22.56 0.86 10.89
CA SER A 26 -23.82 0.12 10.90
C SER A 26 -23.86 -0.95 9.80
N GLU A 27 -23.39 -0.62 8.59
CA GLU A 27 -23.33 -1.59 7.49
C GLU A 27 -22.36 -2.73 7.78
N LEU A 28 -21.21 -2.44 8.39
CA LEU A 28 -20.25 -3.46 8.80
C LEU A 28 -20.85 -4.37 9.89
N GLU A 29 -21.58 -3.81 10.86
CA GLU A 29 -22.27 -4.62 11.88
C GLU A 29 -23.25 -5.60 11.25
N LYS A 30 -24.04 -5.15 10.28
CA LYS A 30 -25.01 -5.98 9.56
C LYS A 30 -24.30 -7.11 8.81
N LEU A 31 -23.20 -6.79 8.11
CA LEU A 31 -22.40 -7.79 7.40
C LEU A 31 -21.82 -8.83 8.36
N PHE A 32 -21.29 -8.39 9.49
CA PHE A 32 -20.74 -9.31 10.51
C PHE A 32 -21.82 -10.25 11.05
N LYS A 33 -22.98 -9.74 11.41
CA LYS A 33 -24.09 -10.54 11.93
C LYS A 33 -24.55 -11.61 10.92
N ARG A 34 -24.46 -11.29 9.63
CA ARG A 34 -24.88 -12.19 8.56
C ARG A 34 -23.83 -13.24 8.22
N THR A 35 -22.55 -12.90 8.28
CA THR A 35 -21.44 -13.75 7.79
C THR A 35 -20.61 -14.39 8.89
N ASN A 36 -20.63 -13.86 10.12
CA ASN A 36 -19.75 -14.27 11.22
C ASN A 36 -18.26 -14.27 10.87
N ASN A 37 -17.85 -13.38 9.97
CA ASN A 37 -16.47 -13.29 9.51
C ASN A 37 -15.58 -12.66 10.58
N MET A 38 -14.53 -13.37 10.99
CA MET A 38 -13.63 -12.92 12.06
C MET A 38 -12.89 -11.61 11.69
N LYS A 39 -12.53 -11.41 10.43
CA LYS A 39 -11.90 -10.17 9.99
C LYS A 39 -12.84 -8.97 10.20
N MET A 40 -14.12 -9.14 9.91
CA MET A 40 -15.13 -8.09 10.12
C MET A 40 -15.31 -7.76 11.60
N TYR A 41 -15.22 -8.77 12.46
CA TYR A 41 -15.23 -8.56 13.90
C TYR A 41 -14.05 -7.71 14.36
N VAL A 42 -12.84 -8.03 13.89
CA VAL A 42 -11.63 -7.27 14.19
C VAL A 42 -11.74 -5.84 13.67
N ASP A 43 -12.26 -5.66 12.46
CA ASP A 43 -12.48 -4.33 11.88
C ASP A 43 -13.48 -3.50 12.71
N LEU A 44 -14.56 -4.13 13.20
CA LEU A 44 -15.52 -3.46 14.10
C LEU A 44 -14.88 -2.99 15.41
N GLU A 45 -14.11 -3.87 16.06
CA GLU A 45 -13.44 -3.55 17.31
C GLU A 45 -12.41 -2.44 17.12
N ASN A 46 -11.64 -2.49 16.03
CA ASN A 46 -10.68 -1.46 15.68
C ASN A 46 -11.37 -0.13 15.35
N TRP A 47 -12.49 -0.17 14.65
CA TRP A 47 -13.27 1.04 14.34
C TRP A 47 -13.73 1.75 15.62
N LYS A 48 -14.27 1.00 16.58
CA LYS A 48 -14.66 1.55 17.88
C LYS A 48 -13.47 2.19 18.58
N TYR A 49 -12.34 1.49 18.61
CA TYR A 49 -11.14 1.94 19.32
C TYR A 49 -10.58 3.22 18.69
N TYR A 50 -10.38 3.25 17.38
CA TYR A 50 -9.78 4.40 16.70
C TYR A 50 -10.75 5.59 16.55
N ASN A 51 -12.04 5.35 16.65
CA ASN A 51 -13.02 6.44 16.75
C ASN A 51 -12.82 7.25 18.04
N GLN A 52 -12.38 6.60 19.11
CA GLN A 52 -12.05 7.23 20.38
C GLN A 52 -10.58 7.68 20.48
N ASN A 53 -9.72 7.14 19.63
CA ASN A 53 -8.27 7.40 19.63
C ASN A 53 -7.78 7.73 18.21
N PRO A 54 -8.28 8.84 17.62
CA PRO A 54 -8.05 9.13 16.19
C PRO A 54 -6.61 9.53 15.85
N ASP A 55 -5.84 9.99 16.84
CA ASP A 55 -4.44 10.42 16.62
C ASP A 55 -3.43 9.31 16.87
N GLU A 56 -3.87 8.13 17.32
CA GLU A 56 -2.99 7.01 17.57
C GLU A 56 -2.48 6.42 16.25
N ILE A 57 -1.18 6.05 16.23
CA ILE A 57 -0.52 5.50 15.05
C ILE A 57 -0.69 3.98 15.03
N ILE A 58 -1.12 3.48 13.87
CA ILE A 58 -1.28 2.06 13.60
C ILE A 58 -0.15 1.62 12.69
N GLU A 59 0.60 0.59 13.09
CA GLU A 59 1.58 -0.06 12.23
C GLU A 59 1.05 -1.40 11.77
N THR A 60 1.02 -1.61 10.45
CA THR A 60 0.70 -2.90 9.83
C THR A 60 1.92 -3.38 9.08
N THR A 61 2.29 -4.65 9.24
CA THR A 61 3.48 -5.21 8.61
C THR A 61 3.13 -6.35 7.67
N GLU A 62 3.86 -6.43 6.56
CA GLU A 62 3.83 -7.55 5.64
C GLU A 62 5.27 -8.02 5.44
N SER A 63 5.51 -9.31 5.67
CA SER A 63 6.85 -9.87 5.54
C SER A 63 7.01 -10.60 4.22
N LEU A 64 8.09 -10.29 3.52
CA LEU A 64 8.50 -10.98 2.31
C LEU A 64 9.76 -11.79 2.63
N VAL A 65 9.70 -13.09 2.35
CA VAL A 65 10.87 -13.96 2.51
C VAL A 65 11.50 -14.16 1.14
N THR A 66 12.72 -13.69 0.98
CA THR A 66 13.44 -13.83 -0.28
C THR A 66 14.91 -14.12 -0.02
N ASN A 67 15.47 -15.03 -0.84
CA ASN A 67 16.89 -15.33 -0.81
C ASN A 67 17.70 -14.42 -1.76
N ASN A 68 17.02 -13.70 -2.64
CA ASN A 68 17.64 -12.85 -3.65
C ASN A 68 16.98 -11.48 -3.66
N LEU A 69 17.34 -10.64 -2.68
CA LEU A 69 16.95 -9.25 -2.74
C LEU A 69 17.95 -8.48 -3.58
N SER A 70 17.49 -7.95 -4.69
CA SER A 70 18.27 -7.03 -5.51
C SER A 70 17.50 -5.74 -5.64
N LEU A 71 17.71 -4.84 -4.68
CA LEU A 71 17.23 -3.45 -4.77
C LEU A 71 18.43 -2.57 -5.12
N SER A 72 18.41 -2.01 -6.31
CA SER A 72 19.41 -1.03 -6.75
C SER A 72 19.01 0.38 -6.29
N ASP A 73 19.96 1.32 -6.41
CA ASP A 73 19.67 2.74 -6.15
C ASP A 73 18.51 3.24 -7.02
N LEU A 74 18.46 2.81 -8.27
CA LEU A 74 17.37 3.18 -9.18
C LEU A 74 16.03 2.63 -8.71
N ASP A 75 16.00 1.41 -8.19
CA ASP A 75 14.78 0.84 -7.62
C ASP A 75 14.26 1.66 -6.44
N LEU A 76 15.16 2.10 -5.55
CA LEU A 76 14.79 2.94 -4.42
C LEU A 76 14.29 4.32 -4.87
N ILE A 77 14.89 4.90 -5.90
CA ILE A 77 14.44 6.17 -6.49
C ILE A 77 13.04 6.00 -7.09
N ILE A 78 12.79 4.89 -7.78
CA ILE A 78 11.45 4.57 -8.33
C ILE A 78 10.41 4.54 -7.20
N LEU A 79 10.68 3.79 -6.13
CA LEU A 79 9.78 3.69 -4.99
C LEU A 79 9.54 5.05 -4.33
N ASN A 80 10.59 5.83 -4.14
CA ASN A 80 10.49 7.17 -3.56
C ASN A 80 9.64 8.10 -4.43
N THR A 81 9.83 8.06 -5.74
CA THR A 81 9.08 8.90 -6.68
C THR A 81 7.60 8.53 -6.70
N ILE A 82 7.29 7.24 -6.71
CA ILE A 82 5.91 6.75 -6.64
C ILE A 82 5.23 7.24 -5.35
N LYS A 83 5.93 7.13 -4.23
CA LYS A 83 5.39 7.50 -2.92
C LYS A 83 5.06 8.99 -2.81
N HIS A 84 6.00 9.83 -3.23
CA HIS A 84 5.93 11.27 -2.96
C HIS A 84 5.37 12.09 -4.11
N GLU A 85 5.54 11.67 -5.35
CA GLU A 85 5.08 12.43 -6.52
C GLU A 85 3.82 11.87 -7.16
N LYS A 86 3.39 10.67 -6.76
CA LYS A 86 2.13 10.03 -7.19
C LYS A 86 1.91 10.08 -8.70
N PRO A 87 2.78 9.44 -9.49
CA PRO A 87 2.65 9.43 -10.95
C PRO A 87 1.36 8.73 -11.39
N ARG A 88 0.78 9.18 -12.50
CA ARG A 88 -0.48 8.68 -13.03
C ARG A 88 -0.32 7.50 -13.99
N SER A 89 0.91 7.15 -14.32
CA SER A 89 1.25 6.06 -15.24
C SER A 89 2.74 5.76 -15.15
N ILE A 90 3.20 4.66 -15.77
CA ILE A 90 4.64 4.38 -15.90
C ILE A 90 5.34 5.46 -16.74
N ARG A 91 4.69 5.98 -17.77
CA ARG A 91 5.24 7.08 -18.57
C ARG A 91 5.40 8.36 -17.76
N ASP A 92 4.41 8.69 -16.94
CA ASP A 92 4.48 9.83 -16.05
C ASP A 92 5.59 9.66 -15.00
N LEU A 93 5.74 8.45 -14.46
CA LEU A 93 6.84 8.10 -13.56
C LEU A 93 8.20 8.36 -14.23
N ALA A 94 8.41 7.83 -15.43
CA ALA A 94 9.66 8.01 -16.17
C ALA A 94 9.93 9.49 -16.44
N LYS A 95 8.91 10.26 -16.80
CA LYS A 95 9.00 11.71 -17.02
C LYS A 95 9.43 12.44 -15.74
N LYS A 96 8.81 12.12 -14.60
CA LYS A 96 9.16 12.73 -13.31
C LYS A 96 10.59 12.41 -12.89
N MET A 97 11.09 11.24 -13.25
CA MET A 97 12.46 10.82 -13.00
C MET A 97 13.46 11.32 -14.04
N ASN A 98 12.99 11.95 -15.12
CA ASN A 98 13.81 12.36 -16.26
C ASN A 98 14.56 11.17 -16.87
N LYS A 99 13.88 10.06 -17.07
CA LYS A 99 14.39 8.81 -17.62
C LYS A 99 13.52 8.32 -18.77
N ASP A 100 14.07 7.48 -19.64
CA ASP A 100 13.31 6.82 -20.68
C ASP A 100 12.38 5.74 -20.10
N VAL A 101 11.16 5.69 -20.60
CA VAL A 101 10.18 4.68 -20.18
C VAL A 101 10.67 3.26 -20.45
N CYS A 102 11.44 3.07 -21.52
CA CYS A 102 12.02 1.77 -21.86
C CYS A 102 12.99 1.25 -20.80
N ASN A 103 13.65 2.14 -20.05
CA ASN A 103 14.57 1.78 -18.97
C ASN A 103 13.85 1.58 -17.64
N ILE A 104 12.74 2.27 -17.44
CA ILE A 104 11.97 2.23 -16.18
C ILE A 104 10.99 1.06 -16.14
N GLN A 105 10.32 0.76 -17.25
CA GLN A 105 9.28 -0.25 -17.33
C GLN A 105 9.73 -1.64 -16.86
N PRO A 106 10.91 -2.18 -17.28
CA PRO A 106 11.36 -3.49 -16.80
C PRO A 106 11.62 -3.52 -15.30
N LYS A 107 12.14 -2.42 -14.74
CA LYS A 107 12.39 -2.31 -13.29
C LYS A 107 11.11 -2.24 -12.49
N VAL A 108 10.13 -1.48 -12.96
CA VAL A 108 8.81 -1.40 -12.33
C VAL A 108 8.13 -2.76 -12.34
N LYS A 109 8.20 -3.49 -13.45
CA LYS A 109 7.63 -4.84 -13.56
C LYS A 109 8.27 -5.80 -12.55
N LYS A 110 9.59 -5.76 -12.40
CA LYS A 110 10.31 -6.58 -11.43
C LYS A 110 9.93 -6.23 -9.99
N LEU A 111 9.78 -4.95 -9.68
CA LEU A 111 9.34 -4.49 -8.37
C LEU A 111 7.91 -4.93 -8.06
N GLU A 112 7.02 -4.92 -9.06
CA GLU A 112 5.66 -5.45 -8.92
C GLU A 112 5.68 -6.95 -8.62
N GLU A 113 6.44 -7.72 -9.40
CA GLU A 113 6.59 -9.18 -9.22
C GLU A 113 7.12 -9.54 -7.84
N ASN A 114 7.99 -8.71 -7.28
CA ASN A 114 8.55 -8.89 -5.95
C ASN A 114 7.68 -8.33 -4.82
N GLY A 115 6.52 -7.76 -5.15
CA GLY A 115 5.56 -7.27 -4.15
C GLY A 115 5.79 -5.86 -3.62
N PHE A 116 6.70 -5.08 -4.21
CA PHE A 116 6.97 -3.71 -3.77
C PHE A 116 6.03 -2.66 -4.37
N ILE A 117 5.48 -2.93 -5.53
CA ILE A 117 4.59 -2.00 -6.24
C ILE A 117 3.29 -2.71 -6.55
N LYS A 118 2.18 -1.99 -6.43
CA LYS A 118 0.86 -2.41 -6.90
C LYS A 118 0.35 -1.42 -7.94
N PHE A 119 -0.60 -1.86 -8.74
CA PHE A 119 -1.22 -1.04 -9.77
C PHE A 119 -2.72 -0.98 -9.58
N GLU A 120 -3.30 0.17 -9.92
CA GLU A 120 -4.73 0.35 -10.05
C GLU A 120 -5.05 0.90 -11.45
N ASP A 121 -6.29 0.76 -11.88
CA ASP A 121 -6.71 1.23 -13.20
C ASP A 121 -6.77 2.75 -13.24
N GLY A 122 -6.19 3.31 -14.29
CA GLY A 122 -6.21 4.74 -14.58
C GLY A 122 -7.04 5.05 -15.82
N ILE A 123 -6.84 6.24 -16.38
CA ILE A 123 -7.54 6.72 -17.57
C ILE A 123 -6.97 6.04 -18.82
N LYS A 124 -7.82 5.64 -19.78
CA LYS A 124 -7.42 5.11 -21.10
C LYS A 124 -6.50 3.88 -21.01
N ASN A 125 -6.87 2.90 -20.22
CA ASN A 125 -6.09 1.66 -20.02
C ASN A 125 -4.70 1.86 -19.41
N SER A 126 -4.41 3.03 -18.87
CA SER A 126 -3.18 3.25 -18.11
C SER A 126 -3.26 2.56 -16.76
N LYS A 127 -2.10 2.23 -16.20
CA LYS A 127 -1.96 1.65 -14.88
C LYS A 127 -1.25 2.63 -13.97
N ILE A 128 -1.84 2.90 -12.80
CA ILE A 128 -1.30 3.84 -11.83
C ILE A 128 -0.50 3.03 -10.78
N PRO A 129 0.82 3.22 -10.70
CA PRO A 129 1.62 2.56 -9.67
C PRO A 129 1.41 3.22 -8.31
N TYR A 130 1.34 2.40 -7.26
CA TYR A 130 1.25 2.90 -5.90
C TYR A 130 1.92 1.95 -4.91
N LEU A 131 2.23 2.47 -3.72
CA LEU A 131 2.81 1.70 -2.63
C LEU A 131 1.80 1.56 -1.49
N THR A 132 1.83 0.39 -0.85
CA THR A 132 0.99 0.10 0.32
C THR A 132 1.73 0.24 1.65
N PHE A 133 2.99 0.68 1.61
CA PHE A 133 3.86 0.76 2.78
C PHE A 133 4.62 2.09 2.83
N ASP A 134 5.14 2.40 3.99
CA ASP A 134 5.91 3.62 4.27
C ASP A 134 7.38 3.34 4.54
N GLU A 135 7.69 2.16 5.05
CA GLU A 135 9.06 1.78 5.40
C GLU A 135 9.37 0.37 4.92
N ILE A 136 10.64 0.15 4.61
CA ILE A 136 11.20 -1.18 4.34
C ILE A 136 12.21 -1.47 5.43
N LYS A 137 12.02 -2.56 6.18
CA LYS A 137 12.98 -3.03 7.20
C LYS A 137 13.65 -4.28 6.68
N LEU A 138 14.97 -4.30 6.79
CA LEU A 138 15.79 -5.44 6.39
C LEU A 138 16.39 -6.09 7.64
N GLU A 139 16.15 -7.39 7.79
CA GLU A 139 16.78 -8.19 8.83
C GLU A 139 17.81 -9.12 8.20
N ILE A 140 19.03 -9.05 8.71
CA ILE A 140 20.16 -9.85 8.22
C ILE A 140 20.20 -11.20 8.92
#